data_21d40e7a2490407dd487e9fd8bc3d990
#
_entry.id   21d40e7a2490407dd487e9fd8bc3d990
#
_cell.length_a   1.000
_cell.length_b   1.000
_cell.length_c   1.000
_cell.angle_alpha   90.00
_cell.angle_beta   90.00
_cell.angle_gamma   90.00
#
_symmetry.space_group_name_H-M   'P 1'
#
loop_
_entity.id
_entity.type
_entity.pdbx_description
1 polymer ?
#
loop_
_entity_poly.entity_id
_entity_poly.type
_entity_poly.pdbx_seq_one_letter_code
_entity_poly.pdbx_strand_id
1 'polypeptide(L)'
;MRSLSPAVFAWGIAMGLASSAWAADPAVELGLPADVAAAMRGIDAQSIRAHVRFLADDLLEGRGTGTRGGDIAARYIATQFALDGLKPAGDDGGYLQKVEFSGVHTLPATTVSLQPEHGGALDLKLGEDYVTNNQTQTAAVDIDAPIVFVGYGIEAPEYRWNDFKGVDVKGKVLLMIVNQPPSKDPKFFNAGTLTYYGRWTYKFEEAARKGAIGVLIIHRTDLASYGWSVVRNSWSNEQVYLRDDRDPKLEAASWIQLDVARRLFGASGLKLDEMMAGADRRGFKARELPVRFKAHIVSKVRQFVSSNVLALLPGTDAGSPTQAVVYSAHYDHLGIDPGLSGDNIYNGAVDNGTGVGMVLELARAFAASSARPPHPVLFACVTAEEKGLLGSNYLGKHLPIPADRIALGLNFDAILPIGVPESVTVTGAERTSFYPTVQKTAKAFGFGIQPDAEPGAGHYYRSDHFSFARVGIPAFSVSTGIKFAGHPAEWGKAQEEDYTANRYHRPSDEYSPAMDFSSNASIAEFGFALGWQALLQRGSVHWLPGDEFEAIRAGH
;
A
#
# COMPACT_ATOMS: atom_id res chain seq x y z
N MET A 1 -2.11 2.38 -92.14
CA MET A 1 -2.35 1.06 -91.59
C MET A 1 -1.08 0.66 -90.81
N ARG A 2 -1.03 0.85 -89.55
CA ARG A 2 0.03 0.34 -88.66
C ARG A 2 -0.65 -0.15 -87.38
N SER A 3 -0.59 -1.44 -87.12
CA SER A 3 -1.14 -2.14 -85.99
C SER A 3 -0.31 -1.83 -84.76
N LEU A 4 -0.95 -1.46 -83.69
CA LEU A 4 -0.38 -1.34 -82.35
C LEU A 4 -0.79 -2.54 -81.48
N SER A 5 0.14 -3.35 -81.06
CA SER A 5 -0.07 -4.43 -80.08
C SER A 5 -0.06 -3.85 -78.69
N PRO A 6 -0.88 -4.32 -77.75
CA PRO A 6 -0.80 -3.91 -76.32
C PRO A 6 0.18 -4.77 -75.59
N ALA A 7 1.12 -4.12 -74.87
CA ALA A 7 2.01 -4.75 -73.90
C ALA A 7 1.26 -5.01 -72.56
N VAL A 8 1.19 -6.27 -72.16
CA VAL A 8 0.62 -6.68 -70.86
C VAL A 8 1.77 -6.54 -69.81
N PHE A 9 1.60 -5.59 -68.88
CA PHE A 9 2.43 -5.49 -67.67
C PHE A 9 1.86 -6.43 -66.63
N ALA A 10 2.55 -7.51 -66.33
CA ALA A 10 2.28 -8.38 -65.19
C ALA A 10 2.91 -7.77 -63.92
N TRP A 11 2.09 -7.29 -62.99
CA TRP A 11 2.51 -6.93 -61.65
C TRP A 11 2.57 -8.20 -60.80
N GLY A 12 3.77 -8.64 -60.46
CA GLY A 12 4.00 -9.65 -59.46
C GLY A 12 3.77 -9.08 -58.05
N ILE A 13 2.68 -9.45 -57.42
CA ILE A 13 2.47 -9.18 -55.96
C ILE A 13 3.36 -10.17 -55.19
N ALA A 14 4.50 -9.70 -54.71
CA ALA A 14 5.27 -10.42 -53.70
C ALA A 14 4.53 -10.29 -52.35
N MET A 15 3.73 -11.29 -52.00
CA MET A 15 3.27 -11.47 -50.62
C MET A 15 4.48 -11.78 -49.73
N GLY A 16 4.99 -10.75 -49.07
CA GLY A 16 5.91 -10.94 -47.93
C GLY A 16 5.14 -11.61 -46.80
N LEU A 17 5.36 -12.91 -46.63
CA LEU A 17 5.01 -13.60 -45.39
C LEU A 17 5.85 -12.97 -44.28
N ALA A 18 5.30 -11.96 -43.60
CA ALA A 18 5.80 -11.58 -42.30
C ALA A 18 5.55 -12.79 -41.38
N SER A 19 6.61 -13.57 -41.13
CA SER A 19 6.63 -14.55 -40.04
C SER A 19 6.50 -13.76 -38.74
N SER A 20 5.27 -13.65 -38.24
CA SER A 20 5.07 -13.34 -36.83
C SER A 20 5.79 -14.45 -36.06
N ALA A 21 6.95 -14.13 -35.50
CA ALA A 21 7.56 -14.98 -34.49
C ALA A 21 6.50 -15.14 -33.40
N TRP A 22 5.91 -16.31 -33.31
CA TRP A 22 5.02 -16.65 -32.21
C TRP A 22 5.88 -16.52 -30.94
N ALA A 23 5.55 -15.56 -30.07
CA ALA A 23 6.12 -15.53 -28.75
C ALA A 23 5.87 -16.91 -28.14
N ALA A 24 6.91 -17.53 -27.58
CA ALA A 24 6.78 -18.84 -26.96
C ALA A 24 5.72 -18.74 -25.85
N ASP A 25 4.87 -19.75 -25.73
CA ASP A 25 3.82 -19.79 -24.70
C ASP A 25 4.48 -19.72 -23.31
N PRO A 26 4.17 -18.70 -22.47
CA PRO A 26 4.78 -18.55 -21.16
C PRO A 26 4.66 -19.79 -20.29
N ALA A 27 3.55 -20.53 -20.39
CA ALA A 27 3.33 -21.76 -19.65
C ALA A 27 4.35 -22.86 -20.02
N VAL A 28 4.71 -22.96 -21.29
CA VAL A 28 5.70 -23.91 -21.79
C VAL A 28 7.11 -23.52 -21.30
N GLU A 29 7.48 -22.25 -21.42
CA GLU A 29 8.79 -21.75 -20.94
C GLU A 29 8.98 -21.94 -19.43
N LEU A 30 7.90 -21.81 -18.67
CA LEU A 30 7.89 -21.98 -17.23
C LEU A 30 7.75 -23.45 -16.79
N GLY A 31 7.49 -24.38 -17.74
CA GLY A 31 7.28 -25.80 -17.44
C GLY A 31 6.03 -26.06 -16.60
N LEU A 32 4.98 -25.28 -16.80
CA LEU A 32 3.72 -25.49 -16.07
C LEU A 32 3.03 -26.78 -16.56
N PRO A 33 2.43 -27.59 -15.66
CA PRO A 33 1.57 -28.70 -16.06
C PRO A 33 0.45 -28.23 -17.00
N ALA A 34 0.00 -29.08 -17.91
CA ALA A 34 -0.95 -28.71 -18.96
C ALA A 34 -2.28 -28.14 -18.44
N ASP A 35 -2.79 -28.70 -17.36
CA ASP A 35 -4.03 -28.26 -16.69
C ASP A 35 -3.84 -26.95 -15.91
N VAL A 36 -2.67 -26.73 -15.30
CA VAL A 36 -2.29 -25.46 -14.67
C VAL A 36 -2.17 -24.37 -15.73
N ALA A 37 -1.52 -24.68 -16.85
CA ALA A 37 -1.41 -23.78 -18.00
C ALA A 37 -2.80 -23.43 -18.57
N ALA A 38 -3.70 -24.41 -18.65
CA ALA A 38 -5.08 -24.17 -19.10
C ALA A 38 -5.86 -23.27 -18.13
N ALA A 39 -5.69 -23.49 -16.83
CA ALA A 39 -6.32 -22.66 -15.78
C ALA A 39 -5.81 -21.22 -15.83
N MET A 40 -4.50 -21.01 -15.98
CA MET A 40 -3.89 -19.68 -16.13
C MET A 40 -4.46 -18.95 -17.36
N ARG A 41 -4.45 -19.59 -18.55
CA ARG A 41 -5.03 -19.01 -19.78
C ARG A 41 -6.55 -18.84 -19.74
N GLY A 42 -7.22 -19.47 -18.77
CA GLY A 42 -8.63 -19.30 -18.51
C GLY A 42 -8.99 -18.04 -17.72
N ILE A 43 -8.00 -17.24 -17.30
CA ILE A 43 -8.23 -15.93 -16.70
C ILE A 43 -8.82 -15.01 -17.77
N ASP A 44 -10.01 -14.45 -17.50
CA ASP A 44 -10.81 -13.77 -18.52
C ASP A 44 -11.00 -12.29 -18.21
N ALA A 45 -10.59 -11.45 -19.17
CA ALA A 45 -10.75 -10.00 -19.11
C ALA A 45 -12.23 -9.56 -18.97
N GLN A 46 -13.18 -10.33 -19.53
CA GLN A 46 -14.61 -9.98 -19.45
C GLN A 46 -15.18 -10.32 -18.07
N SER A 47 -14.69 -11.36 -17.43
CA SER A 47 -15.03 -11.68 -16.06
C SER A 47 -14.52 -10.60 -15.09
N ILE A 48 -13.26 -10.16 -15.25
CA ILE A 48 -12.71 -9.02 -14.48
C ILE A 48 -13.55 -7.77 -14.71
N ARG A 49 -13.88 -7.45 -15.97
CA ARG A 49 -14.78 -6.34 -16.32
C ARG A 49 -16.13 -6.43 -15.60
N ALA A 50 -16.72 -7.62 -15.53
CA ALA A 50 -18.02 -7.82 -14.88
C ALA A 50 -17.94 -7.55 -13.37
N HIS A 51 -16.87 -8.02 -12.72
CA HIS A 51 -16.61 -7.74 -11.31
C HIS A 51 -16.43 -6.24 -11.05
N VAL A 52 -15.60 -5.56 -11.85
CA VAL A 52 -15.37 -4.10 -11.73
C VAL A 52 -16.67 -3.33 -11.95
N ARG A 53 -17.43 -3.66 -12.98
CA ARG A 53 -18.72 -3.01 -13.25
C ARG A 53 -19.68 -3.12 -12.07
N PHE A 54 -19.74 -4.27 -11.40
CA PHE A 54 -20.56 -4.42 -10.19
C PHE A 54 -20.00 -3.63 -9.02
N LEU A 55 -18.70 -3.75 -8.77
CA LEU A 55 -18.07 -3.10 -7.62
C LEU A 55 -18.09 -1.57 -7.70
N ALA A 56 -18.03 -1.01 -8.91
CA ALA A 56 -18.06 0.43 -9.14
C ALA A 56 -19.49 0.96 -9.44
N ASP A 57 -20.55 0.18 -9.17
CA ASP A 57 -21.93 0.64 -9.32
C ASP A 57 -22.32 1.60 -8.19
N ASP A 58 -23.06 2.67 -8.51
CA ASP A 58 -23.54 3.67 -7.54
C ASP A 58 -24.31 3.06 -6.37
N LEU A 59 -24.98 1.91 -6.59
CA LEU A 59 -25.70 1.19 -5.54
C LEU A 59 -24.78 0.69 -4.40
N LEU A 60 -23.47 0.64 -4.64
CA LEU A 60 -22.48 0.31 -3.61
C LEU A 60 -21.96 1.55 -2.87
N GLU A 61 -22.49 2.75 -3.19
CA GLU A 61 -22.23 3.97 -2.42
C GLU A 61 -20.72 4.23 -2.22
N GLY A 62 -19.90 3.89 -3.23
CA GLY A 62 -18.45 4.02 -3.18
C GLY A 62 -17.76 3.11 -2.16
N ARG A 63 -18.39 2.03 -1.73
CA ARG A 63 -17.82 0.96 -0.86
C ARG A 63 -17.09 1.46 0.40
N GLY A 64 -17.55 2.57 0.98
CA GLY A 64 -16.91 3.15 2.17
C GLY A 64 -16.74 2.12 3.29
N THR A 65 -15.62 2.19 4.00
CA THR A 65 -15.31 1.29 5.12
C THR A 65 -16.39 1.34 6.19
N GLY A 66 -17.02 0.19 6.52
CA GLY A 66 -18.07 0.10 7.53
C GLY A 66 -19.39 0.75 7.11
N THR A 67 -19.62 0.94 5.81
CA THR A 67 -20.88 1.40 5.24
C THR A 67 -21.65 0.24 4.63
N ARG A 68 -22.94 0.49 4.31
CA ARG A 68 -23.80 -0.49 3.65
C ARG A 68 -23.21 -0.94 2.30
N GLY A 69 -22.66 -0.04 1.52
CA GLY A 69 -22.04 -0.37 0.21
C GLY A 69 -20.82 -1.27 0.38
N GLY A 70 -19.96 -0.99 1.36
CA GLY A 70 -18.83 -1.86 1.73
C GLY A 70 -19.30 -3.26 2.16
N ASP A 71 -20.36 -3.35 2.97
CA ASP A 71 -20.93 -4.65 3.40
C ASP A 71 -21.49 -5.45 2.21
N ILE A 72 -22.10 -4.81 1.23
CA ILE A 72 -22.61 -5.46 0.01
C ILE A 72 -21.42 -5.99 -0.80
N ALA A 73 -20.37 -5.20 -0.99
CA ALA A 73 -19.14 -5.61 -1.68
C ALA A 73 -18.49 -6.83 -1.01
N ALA A 74 -18.35 -6.82 0.32
CA ALA A 74 -17.79 -7.95 1.08
C ALA A 74 -18.60 -9.24 0.88
N ARG A 75 -19.94 -9.14 0.92
CA ARG A 75 -20.83 -10.30 0.68
C ARG A 75 -20.79 -10.80 -0.75
N TYR A 76 -20.66 -9.89 -1.71
CA TYR A 76 -20.47 -10.24 -3.12
C TYR A 76 -19.19 -11.06 -3.31
N ILE A 77 -18.06 -10.59 -2.79
CA ILE A 77 -16.76 -11.26 -2.86
C ILE A 77 -16.84 -12.65 -2.20
N ALA A 78 -17.41 -12.73 -0.99
CA ALA A 78 -17.61 -14.01 -0.29
C ALA A 78 -18.46 -14.99 -1.10
N THR A 79 -19.47 -14.48 -1.82
CA THR A 79 -20.33 -15.31 -2.69
C THR A 79 -19.53 -15.85 -3.89
N GLN A 80 -18.67 -15.04 -4.52
CA GLN A 80 -17.82 -15.51 -5.61
C GLN A 80 -16.87 -16.61 -5.15
N PHE A 81 -16.19 -16.43 -4.02
CA PHE A 81 -15.33 -17.47 -3.43
C PHE A 81 -16.09 -18.77 -3.13
N ALA A 82 -17.33 -18.66 -2.66
CA ALA A 82 -18.18 -19.83 -2.41
C ALA A 82 -18.59 -20.55 -3.71
N LEU A 83 -18.92 -19.80 -4.77
CA LEU A 83 -19.25 -20.36 -6.09
C LEU A 83 -18.06 -21.11 -6.72
N ASP A 84 -16.85 -20.65 -6.49
CA ASP A 84 -15.60 -21.30 -6.93
C ASP A 84 -15.24 -22.52 -6.06
N GLY A 85 -16.00 -22.80 -5.00
CA GLY A 85 -15.78 -23.95 -4.11
C GLY A 85 -14.56 -23.81 -3.20
N LEU A 86 -14.09 -22.60 -2.97
CA LEU A 86 -13.02 -22.33 -2.01
C LEU A 86 -13.51 -22.51 -0.57
N LYS A 87 -12.61 -22.87 0.33
CA LYS A 87 -12.95 -22.99 1.76
C LYS A 87 -12.99 -21.60 2.41
N PRO A 88 -13.96 -21.35 3.30
CA PRO A 88 -13.95 -20.15 4.14
C PRO A 88 -12.71 -20.13 5.04
N ALA A 89 -12.13 -18.94 5.22
CA ALA A 89 -10.94 -18.72 6.05
C ALA A 89 -11.09 -17.50 7.00
N GLY A 90 -12.31 -16.98 7.15
CA GLY A 90 -12.66 -15.95 8.12
C GLY A 90 -13.16 -16.52 9.45
N ASP A 91 -13.83 -15.67 10.21
CA ASP A 91 -14.33 -16.03 11.55
C ASP A 91 -15.51 -17.01 11.50
N ASP A 92 -15.66 -17.80 12.56
CA ASP A 92 -16.77 -18.71 12.77
C ASP A 92 -17.04 -19.70 11.61
N GLY A 93 -15.98 -20.03 10.84
CA GLY A 93 -16.08 -20.88 9.66
C GLY A 93 -16.72 -20.20 8.45
N GLY A 94 -16.84 -18.89 8.45
CA GLY A 94 -17.28 -18.05 7.34
C GLY A 94 -16.14 -17.49 6.51
N TYR A 95 -16.49 -16.67 5.50
CA TYR A 95 -15.50 -15.97 4.67
C TYR A 95 -15.11 -14.60 5.25
N LEU A 96 -15.88 -14.06 6.20
CA LEU A 96 -15.68 -12.73 6.75
C LEU A 96 -14.82 -12.81 8.02
N GLN A 97 -13.71 -12.07 8.04
CA GLN A 97 -12.93 -11.80 9.23
C GLN A 97 -13.31 -10.41 9.73
N LYS A 98 -13.99 -10.36 10.87
CA LYS A 98 -14.52 -9.13 11.47
C LYS A 98 -13.39 -8.25 11.98
N VAL A 99 -13.42 -6.96 11.59
CA VAL A 99 -12.48 -5.95 12.05
C VAL A 99 -13.24 -4.82 12.73
N GLU A 100 -12.90 -4.52 13.97
CA GLU A 100 -13.53 -3.49 14.77
C GLU A 100 -12.72 -2.20 14.75
N PHE A 101 -13.40 -1.07 14.48
CA PHE A 101 -12.79 0.23 14.29
C PHE A 101 -13.35 1.28 15.24
N SER A 102 -12.52 2.26 15.55
CA SER A 102 -12.93 3.54 16.12
C SER A 102 -12.59 4.66 15.16
N GLY A 103 -13.59 5.44 14.78
CA GLY A 103 -13.39 6.72 14.10
C GLY A 103 -13.23 7.83 15.15
N VAL A 104 -12.16 8.62 15.02
CA VAL A 104 -11.81 9.72 15.94
C VAL A 104 -11.71 11.01 15.15
N HIS A 105 -12.59 11.94 15.40
CA HIS A 105 -12.60 13.25 14.76
C HIS A 105 -12.26 14.34 15.77
N THR A 106 -11.15 15.04 15.57
CA THR A 106 -10.71 16.14 16.43
C THR A 106 -11.65 17.35 16.27
N LEU A 107 -12.15 17.84 17.38
CA LEU A 107 -13.12 18.93 17.40
C LEU A 107 -12.46 20.31 17.53
N PRO A 108 -13.12 21.40 17.04
CA PRO A 108 -12.61 22.78 17.13
C PRO A 108 -12.36 23.30 18.56
N ALA A 109 -12.94 22.65 19.57
CA ALA A 109 -12.69 22.97 20.98
C ALA A 109 -11.27 22.55 21.45
N THR A 110 -10.51 21.81 20.61
CA THR A 110 -9.13 21.41 20.89
C THR A 110 -8.22 22.63 20.95
N THR A 111 -7.41 22.70 22.01
CA THR A 111 -6.42 23.76 22.20
C THR A 111 -5.02 23.17 22.39
N VAL A 112 -4.04 23.83 21.80
CA VAL A 112 -2.61 23.51 21.95
C VAL A 112 -1.82 24.78 22.18
N SER A 113 -0.94 24.77 23.17
CA SER A 113 0.02 25.84 23.42
C SER A 113 1.40 25.31 23.75
N LEU A 114 2.42 26.05 23.36
CA LEU A 114 3.82 25.83 23.71
C LEU A 114 4.20 26.80 24.80
N GLN A 115 4.66 26.31 25.94
CA GLN A 115 4.96 27.08 27.14
C GLN A 115 6.47 27.14 27.37
N PRO A 116 7.21 28.14 26.85
CA PRO A 116 8.61 28.30 27.13
C PRO A 116 8.85 28.62 28.63
N GLU A 117 10.00 28.19 29.18
CA GLU A 117 10.40 28.58 30.55
C GLU A 117 10.57 30.09 30.70
N HIS A 118 10.95 30.77 29.61
CA HIS A 118 11.10 32.21 29.55
C HIS A 118 10.30 32.78 28.36
N GLY A 119 9.51 33.82 28.62
CA GLY A 119 8.68 34.46 27.59
C GLY A 119 7.20 34.11 27.71
N GLY A 120 6.42 34.50 26.73
CA GLY A 120 4.97 34.26 26.68
C GLY A 120 4.64 32.91 26.03
N ALA A 121 3.47 32.37 26.38
CA ALA A 121 2.93 31.20 25.71
C ALA A 121 2.73 31.43 24.21
N LEU A 122 2.93 30.40 23.41
CA LEU A 122 2.62 30.38 21.98
C LEU A 122 1.35 29.54 21.79
N ASP A 123 0.20 30.19 21.74
CA ASP A 123 -1.06 29.53 21.42
C ASP A 123 -1.13 29.24 19.93
N LEU A 124 -1.43 27.98 19.59
CA LEU A 124 -1.43 27.50 18.22
C LEU A 124 -2.85 27.37 17.68
N LYS A 125 -3.03 27.62 16.39
CA LYS A 125 -4.32 27.52 15.71
C LYS A 125 -4.46 26.18 15.00
N LEU A 126 -5.51 25.45 15.35
CA LEU A 126 -5.86 24.18 14.71
C LEU A 126 -6.13 24.38 13.20
N GLY A 127 -5.53 23.53 12.36
CA GLY A 127 -5.61 23.60 10.91
C GLY A 127 -4.63 24.60 10.26
N GLU A 128 -4.29 25.71 10.94
CA GLU A 128 -3.30 26.68 10.45
C GLU A 128 -1.89 26.32 10.92
N ASP A 129 -1.64 26.31 12.21
CA ASP A 129 -0.33 26.08 12.81
C ASP A 129 -0.04 24.58 13.00
N TYR A 130 -1.04 23.79 13.32
CA TYR A 130 -0.95 22.37 13.62
C TYR A 130 -2.21 21.60 13.24
N VAL A 131 -2.06 20.29 13.16
CA VAL A 131 -3.14 19.29 13.21
C VAL A 131 -2.77 18.23 14.25
N THR A 132 -3.79 17.61 14.86
CA THR A 132 -3.58 16.60 15.90
C THR A 132 -4.70 15.57 15.93
N ASN A 133 -4.40 14.38 16.39
CA ASN A 133 -5.36 13.32 16.67
C ASN A 133 -5.00 12.59 17.96
N ASN A 134 -6.03 12.14 18.67
CA ASN A 134 -5.90 11.30 19.83
C ASN A 134 -6.03 9.82 19.44
N GLN A 135 -4.92 9.09 19.44
CA GLN A 135 -4.89 7.66 19.10
C GLN A 135 -5.42 6.76 20.22
N THR A 136 -5.57 7.28 21.45
CA THR A 136 -6.12 6.50 22.58
C THR A 136 -7.62 6.27 22.47
N GLN A 137 -8.26 6.84 21.43
CA GLN A 137 -9.68 6.65 21.11
C GLN A 137 -10.63 7.09 22.24
N THR A 138 -10.23 8.11 23.00
CA THR A 138 -11.01 8.71 24.08
C THR A 138 -11.59 10.06 23.65
N ALA A 139 -12.67 10.50 24.32
CA ALA A 139 -13.36 11.75 23.99
C ALA A 139 -12.52 13.00 24.28
N ALA A 140 -11.64 12.93 25.27
CA ALA A 140 -10.73 14.02 25.58
C ALA A 140 -9.44 13.49 26.25
N VAL A 141 -8.34 14.23 26.06
CA VAL A 141 -7.08 14.06 26.77
C VAL A 141 -6.50 15.40 27.13
N ASP A 142 -5.88 15.48 28.31
CA ASP A 142 -5.15 16.63 28.80
C ASP A 142 -3.67 16.30 28.92
N ILE A 143 -2.81 17.10 28.30
CA ILE A 143 -1.36 16.89 28.27
C ILE A 143 -0.66 18.14 28.82
N ASP A 144 0.29 17.92 29.72
CA ASP A 144 1.27 18.91 30.16
C ASP A 144 2.63 18.21 30.31
N ALA A 145 3.45 18.25 29.25
CA ALA A 145 4.67 17.44 29.17
C ALA A 145 5.85 18.22 28.57
N PRO A 146 7.10 17.88 28.94
CA PRO A 146 8.29 18.44 28.31
C PRO A 146 8.42 17.98 26.85
N ILE A 147 9.05 18.82 26.02
CA ILE A 147 9.33 18.53 24.61
C ILE A 147 10.79 18.08 24.45
N VAL A 148 10.99 16.97 23.75
CA VAL A 148 12.34 16.49 23.38
C VAL A 148 12.49 16.49 21.87
N PHE A 149 13.46 17.22 21.34
CA PHE A 149 13.85 17.13 19.93
C PHE A 149 14.73 15.90 19.73
N VAL A 150 14.25 14.95 18.94
CA VAL A 150 14.89 13.66 18.67
C VAL A 150 15.31 13.52 17.20
N GLY A 151 15.59 14.63 16.51
CA GLY A 151 16.01 14.59 15.10
C GLY A 151 14.95 13.96 14.23
N TYR A 152 15.29 12.89 13.53
CA TYR A 152 14.35 12.11 12.70
C TYR A 152 13.53 11.09 13.50
N GLY A 153 13.87 10.85 14.77
CA GLY A 153 13.18 9.85 15.60
C GLY A 153 13.29 8.42 15.07
N ILE A 154 14.50 8.04 14.66
CA ILE A 154 14.78 6.75 14.02
C ILE A 154 15.70 5.90 14.92
N GLU A 155 15.37 4.61 15.05
CA GLU A 155 16.27 3.56 15.51
C GLU A 155 16.39 2.49 14.42
N ALA A 156 17.55 2.45 13.75
CA ALA A 156 17.84 1.56 12.62
C ALA A 156 19.22 0.90 12.82
N PRO A 157 19.25 -0.27 13.50
CA PRO A 157 20.51 -0.95 13.87
C PRO A 157 21.38 -1.31 12.68
N GLU A 158 20.80 -1.72 11.54
CA GLU A 158 21.50 -2.06 10.30
C GLU A 158 22.28 -0.87 9.73
N TYR A 159 21.76 0.36 9.91
CA TYR A 159 22.47 1.61 9.55
C TYR A 159 23.32 2.15 10.71
N ARG A 160 23.36 1.48 11.88
CA ARG A 160 24.01 1.99 13.10
C ARG A 160 23.52 3.39 13.47
N TRP A 161 22.21 3.60 13.35
CA TRP A 161 21.54 4.85 13.64
C TRP A 161 20.61 4.71 14.83
N ASN A 162 20.66 5.64 15.78
CA ASN A 162 19.76 5.68 16.94
C ASN A 162 19.67 7.11 17.48
N ASP A 163 18.55 7.77 17.16
CA ASP A 163 18.25 9.14 17.59
C ASP A 163 17.85 9.22 19.08
N PHE A 164 17.52 8.09 19.69
CA PHE A 164 17.08 8.01 21.09
C PHE A 164 18.22 7.69 22.06
N LYS A 165 19.44 7.55 21.57
CA LYS A 165 20.57 7.13 22.41
C LYS A 165 20.84 8.11 23.54
N GLY A 166 20.70 7.63 24.80
CA GLY A 166 21.06 8.37 26.00
C GLY A 166 20.02 9.40 26.46
N VAL A 167 18.79 9.36 25.92
CA VAL A 167 17.67 10.20 26.35
C VAL A 167 16.50 9.34 26.83
N ASP A 168 15.89 9.72 27.94
CA ASP A 168 14.61 9.17 28.37
C ASP A 168 13.48 9.98 27.75
N VAL A 169 12.62 9.30 26.99
CA VAL A 169 11.48 9.91 26.28
C VAL A 169 10.13 9.50 26.85
N LYS A 170 10.12 8.64 27.87
CA LYS A 170 8.88 8.15 28.48
C LYS A 170 8.07 9.29 29.10
N GLY A 171 6.79 9.36 28.75
CA GLY A 171 5.89 10.41 29.26
C GLY A 171 6.15 11.81 28.66
N LYS A 172 6.94 11.92 27.60
CA LYS A 172 7.29 13.20 26.97
C LYS A 172 6.64 13.33 25.58
N VAL A 173 6.66 14.53 25.06
CA VAL A 173 6.26 14.84 23.67
C VAL A 173 7.51 14.96 22.82
N LEU A 174 7.56 14.23 21.71
CA LEU A 174 8.74 14.20 20.85
C LEU A 174 8.53 15.15 19.65
N LEU A 175 9.54 15.96 19.40
CA LEU A 175 9.61 16.80 18.21
C LEU A 175 10.52 16.12 17.18
N MET A 176 9.99 15.84 15.99
CA MET A 176 10.65 15.05 14.95
C MET A 176 10.63 15.76 13.60
N ILE A 177 11.67 15.55 12.81
CA ILE A 177 11.71 15.95 11.40
C ILE A 177 11.01 14.86 10.57
N VAL A 178 10.18 15.26 9.59
CA VAL A 178 9.60 14.33 8.61
C VAL A 178 10.70 13.70 7.74
N ASN A 179 10.47 12.49 7.22
CA ASN A 179 11.40 11.74 6.38
C ASN A 179 12.58 11.15 7.19
N GLN A 180 13.72 10.94 6.58
CA GLN A 180 14.92 10.27 7.10
C GLN A 180 16.18 11.08 6.79
N PRO A 181 17.32 10.79 7.43
CA PRO A 181 18.58 11.49 7.14
C PRO A 181 18.93 11.43 5.65
N PRO A 182 19.37 12.54 5.04
CA PRO A 182 19.74 12.58 3.64
C PRO A 182 20.97 11.70 3.39
N SER A 183 20.97 10.92 2.32
CA SER A 183 22.08 10.07 1.93
C SER A 183 22.21 9.97 0.41
N LYS A 184 23.44 9.76 -0.07
CA LYS A 184 23.76 9.34 -1.44
C LYS A 184 24.41 7.95 -1.46
N ASP A 185 24.63 7.35 -0.30
CA ASP A 185 25.21 6.03 -0.14
C ASP A 185 24.11 4.97 -0.16
N PRO A 186 24.11 4.02 -1.12
CA PRO A 186 23.12 2.94 -1.16
C PRO A 186 23.09 2.07 0.10
N LYS A 187 24.19 2.04 0.86
CA LYS A 187 24.30 1.29 2.11
C LYS A 187 23.84 2.09 3.33
N PHE A 188 23.33 3.29 3.13
CA PHE A 188 22.85 4.15 4.21
C PHE A 188 21.55 4.83 3.80
N PHE A 189 20.45 4.42 4.39
CA PHE A 189 19.09 4.83 4.03
C PHE A 189 18.85 4.82 2.50
N ASN A 190 19.32 3.74 1.83
CA ASN A 190 19.08 3.44 0.42
C ASN A 190 19.30 4.61 -0.55
N ALA A 191 20.37 5.40 -0.35
CA ALA A 191 20.71 6.55 -1.21
C ALA A 191 19.58 7.58 -1.41
N GLY A 192 18.69 7.74 -0.43
CA GLY A 192 17.55 8.66 -0.50
C GLY A 192 16.25 8.05 -1.01
N THR A 193 16.24 6.77 -1.37
CA THR A 193 14.98 5.99 -1.47
C THR A 193 14.32 5.99 -0.10
N LEU A 194 13.04 6.34 -0.04
CA LEU A 194 12.33 6.33 1.24
C LEU A 194 12.30 4.92 1.82
N THR A 195 12.81 4.76 3.03
CA THR A 195 12.66 3.53 3.83
C THR A 195 11.44 3.64 4.73
N TYR A 196 11.05 2.54 5.39
CA TYR A 196 9.99 2.59 6.41
C TYR A 196 10.28 3.62 7.50
N TYR A 197 11.55 3.79 7.88
CA TYR A 197 11.99 4.78 8.87
C TYR A 197 11.65 6.23 8.50
N GLY A 198 11.59 6.54 7.21
CA GLY A 198 11.21 7.86 6.71
C GLY A 198 9.70 8.13 6.71
N ARG A 199 8.88 7.10 6.83
CA ARG A 199 7.41 7.24 6.87
C ARG A 199 6.96 7.94 8.15
N TRP A 200 5.98 8.84 8.02
CA TRP A 200 5.38 9.52 9.17
C TRP A 200 4.68 8.55 10.14
N THR A 201 4.14 7.46 9.64
CA THR A 201 3.55 6.39 10.45
C THR A 201 4.57 5.78 11.40
N TYR A 202 5.78 5.47 10.89
CA TYR A 202 6.89 4.97 11.72
C TYR A 202 7.20 5.92 12.88
N LYS A 203 7.18 7.25 12.65
CA LYS A 203 7.48 8.25 13.70
C LYS A 203 6.53 8.11 14.90
N PHE A 204 5.24 7.97 14.64
CA PHE A 204 4.24 7.79 15.68
C PHE A 204 4.38 6.43 16.36
N GLU A 205 4.56 5.37 15.58
CA GLU A 205 4.71 4.02 16.11
C GLU A 205 5.96 3.89 16.99
N GLU A 206 7.11 4.41 16.55
CA GLU A 206 8.35 4.32 17.31
C GLU A 206 8.29 5.14 18.59
N ALA A 207 7.75 6.34 18.54
CA ALA A 207 7.54 7.16 19.72
C ALA A 207 6.65 6.45 20.76
N ALA A 208 5.56 5.86 20.31
CA ALA A 208 4.65 5.12 21.18
C ALA A 208 5.34 3.88 21.78
N ARG A 209 6.10 3.11 20.98
CA ARG A 209 6.91 1.97 21.50
C ARG A 209 7.91 2.38 22.56
N LYS A 210 8.46 3.59 22.47
CA LYS A 210 9.39 4.13 23.47
C LYS A 210 8.70 4.78 24.68
N GLY A 211 7.38 4.75 24.72
CA GLY A 211 6.57 5.26 25.83
C GLY A 211 6.40 6.77 25.85
N ALA A 212 6.65 7.46 24.73
CA ALA A 212 6.24 8.84 24.58
C ALA A 212 4.70 8.96 24.57
N ILE A 213 4.18 10.11 25.05
CA ILE A 213 2.73 10.36 25.07
C ILE A 213 2.27 11.19 23.87
N GLY A 214 3.18 11.88 23.19
CA GLY A 214 2.85 12.66 22.00
C GLY A 214 4.03 12.85 21.06
N VAL A 215 3.68 13.24 19.83
CA VAL A 215 4.64 13.57 18.78
C VAL A 215 4.20 14.82 18.04
N LEU A 216 5.15 15.68 17.72
CA LEU A 216 5.03 16.82 16.82
C LEU A 216 5.96 16.57 15.62
N ILE A 217 5.41 16.22 14.45
CA ILE A 217 6.21 16.10 13.23
C ILE A 217 6.33 17.48 12.58
N ILE A 218 7.55 17.95 12.39
CA ILE A 218 7.84 19.19 11.66
C ILE A 218 7.59 18.93 10.17
N HIS A 219 6.57 19.59 9.61
CA HIS A 219 6.30 19.51 8.18
C HIS A 219 7.33 20.34 7.38
N ARG A 220 7.93 19.67 6.38
CA ARG A 220 8.78 20.30 5.37
C ARG A 220 8.34 19.83 4.00
N THR A 221 7.91 20.75 3.14
CA THR A 221 7.40 20.43 1.80
C THR A 221 8.46 19.71 0.94
N ASP A 222 9.72 20.11 1.05
CA ASP A 222 10.84 19.51 0.31
C ASP A 222 11.17 18.07 0.75
N LEU A 223 10.87 17.70 1.98
CA LEU A 223 11.07 16.34 2.49
C LEU A 223 9.80 15.49 2.41
N ALA A 224 8.63 16.09 2.55
CA ALA A 224 7.35 15.39 2.52
C ALA A 224 6.86 15.10 1.09
N SER A 225 7.36 15.81 0.08
CA SER A 225 6.90 15.79 -1.33
C SER A 225 5.51 16.42 -1.55
N TYR A 226 4.88 16.97 -0.52
CA TYR A 226 3.58 17.64 -0.59
C TYR A 226 3.51 18.83 0.36
N GLY A 227 2.62 19.79 0.05
CA GLY A 227 2.42 21.00 0.86
C GLY A 227 1.58 20.75 2.12
N TRP A 228 1.58 21.75 3.03
CA TRP A 228 0.80 21.72 4.28
C TRP A 228 -0.70 21.46 4.07
N SER A 229 -1.27 21.93 2.96
CA SER A 229 -2.69 21.72 2.65
C SER A 229 -3.08 20.22 2.60
N VAL A 230 -2.19 19.37 2.13
CA VAL A 230 -2.41 17.91 2.10
C VAL A 230 -2.52 17.37 3.54
N VAL A 231 -1.56 17.72 4.40
CA VAL A 231 -1.58 17.32 5.82
C VAL A 231 -2.84 17.84 6.50
N ARG A 232 -3.13 19.13 6.35
CA ARG A 232 -4.31 19.75 6.95
C ARG A 232 -5.60 19.05 6.53
N ASN A 233 -5.79 18.83 5.23
CA ASN A 233 -7.04 18.26 4.72
C ASN A 233 -7.20 16.80 5.16
N SER A 234 -6.14 15.99 5.12
CA SER A 234 -6.17 14.60 5.57
C SER A 234 -6.45 14.48 7.07
N TRP A 235 -5.84 15.34 7.89
CA TRP A 235 -5.91 15.25 9.35
C TRP A 235 -7.11 16.00 9.97
N SER A 236 -7.75 16.88 9.22
CA SER A 236 -9.00 17.54 9.65
C SER A 236 -10.21 16.62 9.55
N ASN A 237 -10.11 15.51 8.84
CA ASN A 237 -11.14 14.49 8.74
C ASN A 237 -11.02 13.45 9.86
N GLU A 238 -12.07 12.62 10.00
CA GLU A 238 -12.04 11.48 10.91
C GLU A 238 -10.86 10.55 10.62
N GLN A 239 -10.05 10.28 11.64
CA GLN A 239 -9.01 9.25 11.59
C GLN A 239 -9.59 7.93 12.11
N VAL A 240 -9.22 6.82 11.50
CA VAL A 240 -9.72 5.50 11.87
C VAL A 240 -8.59 4.70 12.52
N TYR A 241 -8.92 3.96 13.56
CA TYR A 241 -8.00 3.10 14.30
C TYR A 241 -8.61 1.73 14.54
N LEU A 242 -7.78 0.70 14.60
CA LEU A 242 -8.21 -0.61 15.09
C LEU A 242 -8.57 -0.49 16.58
N ARG A 243 -9.76 -0.99 16.96
CA ARG A 243 -10.26 -0.84 18.34
C ARG A 243 -9.49 -1.68 19.32
N ASP A 244 -9.24 -2.93 18.99
CA ASP A 244 -8.60 -3.91 19.87
C ASP A 244 -7.09 -4.09 19.61
N ASP A 245 -6.47 -3.12 18.93
CA ASP A 245 -5.04 -3.13 18.69
C ASP A 245 -4.27 -2.86 20.00
N ARG A 246 -3.42 -3.80 20.40
CA ARG A 246 -2.62 -3.74 21.61
C ARG A 246 -1.34 -2.91 21.47
N ASP A 247 -1.06 -2.42 20.26
CA ASP A 247 0.10 -1.56 20.06
C ASP A 247 -0.03 -0.28 20.89
N PRO A 248 1.07 0.23 21.46
CA PRO A 248 1.07 1.48 22.20
C PRO A 248 0.49 2.63 21.37
N LYS A 249 -0.24 3.53 22.02
CA LYS A 249 -0.94 4.66 21.38
C LYS A 249 -0.43 5.99 21.94
N LEU A 250 -0.43 7.02 21.09
CA LEU A 250 -0.14 8.39 21.49
C LEU A 250 -1.43 9.11 21.91
N GLU A 251 -1.34 9.93 22.95
CA GLU A 251 -2.38 10.87 23.34
C GLU A 251 -2.47 12.05 22.36
N ALA A 252 -1.31 12.45 21.76
CA ALA A 252 -1.23 13.46 20.73
C ALA A 252 -0.34 13.01 19.58
N ALA A 253 -0.93 12.57 18.47
CA ALA A 253 -0.26 12.40 17.20
C ALA A 253 -0.46 13.67 16.36
N SER A 254 0.60 14.47 16.18
CA SER A 254 0.45 15.82 15.64
C SER A 254 1.48 16.16 14.58
N TRP A 255 1.09 17.09 13.70
CA TRP A 255 2.00 17.77 12.78
C TRP A 255 2.00 19.26 13.09
N ILE A 256 3.14 19.90 12.92
CA ILE A 256 3.29 21.36 13.01
C ILE A 256 3.93 21.91 11.74
N GLN A 257 3.57 23.15 11.38
CA GLN A 257 4.23 23.87 10.31
C GLN A 257 5.68 24.21 10.67
N LEU A 258 6.53 24.35 9.64
CA LEU A 258 7.96 24.72 9.79
C LEU A 258 8.14 26.05 10.55
N ASP A 259 7.22 27.01 10.33
CA ASP A 259 7.26 28.29 11.03
C ASP A 259 6.97 28.15 12.53
N VAL A 260 6.06 27.27 12.91
CA VAL A 260 5.82 26.93 14.33
C VAL A 260 7.08 26.35 14.96
N ALA A 261 7.76 25.45 14.26
CA ALA A 261 9.03 24.91 14.72
C ALA A 261 10.10 26.01 14.89
N ARG A 262 10.20 26.97 13.95
CA ARG A 262 11.11 28.12 14.10
C ARG A 262 10.80 28.96 15.34
N ARG A 263 9.52 29.27 15.58
CA ARG A 263 9.08 30.01 16.79
C ARG A 263 9.44 29.23 18.07
N LEU A 264 9.22 27.92 18.08
CA LEU A 264 9.54 27.02 19.21
C LEU A 264 11.04 27.03 19.53
N PHE A 265 11.88 26.83 18.51
CA PHE A 265 13.34 26.83 18.72
C PHE A 265 13.85 28.22 19.11
N GLY A 266 13.30 29.29 18.51
CA GLY A 266 13.62 30.67 18.90
C GLY A 266 13.29 30.96 20.36
N ALA A 267 12.13 30.54 20.84
CA ALA A 267 11.75 30.64 22.25
C ALA A 267 12.63 29.80 23.19
N SER A 268 13.27 28.77 22.64
CA SER A 268 14.25 27.93 23.36
C SER A 268 15.68 28.49 23.33
N GLY A 269 15.92 29.66 22.69
CA GLY A 269 17.25 30.22 22.52
C GLY A 269 18.11 29.44 21.51
N LEU A 270 17.49 28.64 20.63
CA LEU A 270 18.15 27.78 19.65
C LEU A 270 17.74 28.17 18.23
N LYS A 271 18.56 27.76 17.26
CA LYS A 271 18.24 27.93 15.82
C LYS A 271 17.83 26.60 15.21
N LEU A 272 16.63 26.55 14.64
CA LEU A 272 16.09 25.34 14.01
C LEU A 272 17.05 24.77 12.96
N ASP A 273 17.58 25.62 12.05
CA ASP A 273 18.43 25.16 10.94
C ASP A 273 19.74 24.51 11.45
N GLU A 274 20.32 25.01 12.54
CA GLU A 274 21.50 24.40 13.17
C GLU A 274 21.16 23.03 13.79
N MET A 275 20.00 22.94 14.44
CA MET A 275 19.53 21.69 15.05
C MET A 275 19.18 20.63 14.00
N MET A 276 18.57 21.03 12.90
CA MET A 276 18.27 20.14 11.78
C MET A 276 19.55 19.65 11.08
N ALA A 277 20.50 20.55 10.79
CA ALA A 277 21.80 20.16 10.23
C ALA A 277 22.61 19.24 11.17
N GLY A 278 22.41 19.37 12.47
CA GLY A 278 22.93 18.43 13.46
C GLY A 278 22.30 17.06 13.36
N ALA A 279 20.98 17.00 13.17
CA ALA A 279 20.21 15.75 13.06
C ALA A 279 20.54 14.95 11.78
N ASP A 280 21.08 15.60 10.72
CA ASP A 280 21.53 14.93 9.51
C ASP A 280 22.79 14.07 9.70
N ARG A 281 23.45 14.18 10.86
CA ARG A 281 24.76 13.58 11.09
C ARG A 281 24.72 12.42 12.06
N ARG A 282 25.54 11.41 11.80
CA ARG A 282 25.77 10.32 12.79
C ARG A 282 26.27 10.89 14.10
N GLY A 283 25.75 10.36 15.20
CA GLY A 283 26.11 10.80 16.54
C GLY A 283 25.33 12.01 17.03
N PHE A 284 24.26 12.39 16.33
CA PHE A 284 23.26 13.32 16.85
C PHE A 284 22.85 12.93 18.27
N LYS A 285 22.61 13.92 19.10
CA LYS A 285 22.11 13.71 20.47
C LYS A 285 20.79 14.44 20.63
N ALA A 286 19.77 13.69 20.99
CA ALA A 286 18.48 14.25 21.36
C ALA A 286 18.61 15.27 22.49
N ARG A 287 17.73 16.27 22.49
CA ARG A 287 17.78 17.38 23.41
C ARG A 287 16.39 17.74 23.93
N GLU A 288 16.22 17.77 25.23
CA GLU A 288 15.05 18.35 25.86
C GLU A 288 15.09 19.87 25.69
N LEU A 289 13.99 20.44 25.25
CA LEU A 289 13.84 21.87 25.04
C LEU A 289 13.26 22.52 26.34
N PRO A 290 13.64 23.76 26.65
CA PRO A 290 13.06 24.50 27.79
C PRO A 290 11.64 25.00 27.45
N VAL A 291 10.79 24.09 26.99
CA VAL A 291 9.41 24.35 26.57
C VAL A 291 8.54 23.15 26.90
N ARG A 292 7.36 23.41 27.46
CA ARG A 292 6.34 22.40 27.70
C ARG A 292 5.26 22.45 26.62
N PHE A 293 4.78 21.29 26.25
CA PHE A 293 3.59 21.13 25.41
C PHE A 293 2.37 21.01 26.33
N LYS A 294 1.42 21.91 26.16
CA LYS A 294 0.11 21.84 26.82
C LYS A 294 -0.98 21.69 25.80
N ALA A 295 -1.85 20.71 25.98
CA ALA A 295 -2.96 20.46 25.08
C ALA A 295 -4.20 19.99 25.84
N HIS A 296 -5.35 20.44 25.39
CA HIS A 296 -6.65 19.84 25.68
C HIS A 296 -7.23 19.39 24.34
N ILE A 297 -7.16 18.08 24.04
CA ILE A 297 -7.61 17.52 22.76
C ILE A 297 -9.00 16.93 22.96
N VAL A 298 -9.98 17.46 22.26
CA VAL A 298 -11.38 17.02 22.31
C VAL A 298 -11.73 16.30 21.02
N SER A 299 -12.31 15.11 21.12
CA SER A 299 -12.62 14.27 19.97
C SER A 299 -14.05 13.72 20.03
N LYS A 300 -14.69 13.65 18.87
CA LYS A 300 -15.88 12.81 18.67
C LYS A 300 -15.41 11.41 18.30
N VAL A 301 -15.82 10.43 19.09
CA VAL A 301 -15.46 9.03 18.86
C VAL A 301 -16.71 8.25 18.47
N ARG A 302 -16.61 7.45 17.40
CA ARG A 302 -17.65 6.48 17.01
C ARG A 302 -17.02 5.11 16.82
N GLN A 303 -17.80 4.06 17.04
CA GLN A 303 -17.39 2.68 16.80
C GLN A 303 -18.16 2.11 15.61
N PHE A 304 -17.47 1.33 14.79
CA PHE A 304 -18.07 0.64 13.66
C PHE A 304 -17.29 -0.64 13.32
N VAL A 305 -17.82 -1.43 12.43
CA VAL A 305 -17.27 -2.73 12.03
C VAL A 305 -17.20 -2.78 10.51
N SER A 306 -16.17 -3.41 9.99
CA SER A 306 -16.09 -3.91 8.63
C SER A 306 -15.46 -5.30 8.65
N SER A 307 -15.20 -5.91 7.49
CA SER A 307 -14.63 -7.26 7.45
C SER A 307 -13.63 -7.42 6.32
N ASN A 308 -12.52 -8.11 6.57
CA ASN A 308 -11.76 -8.72 5.48
C ASN A 308 -12.54 -9.92 4.95
N VAL A 309 -12.36 -10.24 3.67
CA VAL A 309 -12.99 -11.42 3.04
C VAL A 309 -11.90 -12.40 2.66
N LEU A 310 -11.91 -13.58 3.27
CA LEU A 310 -10.83 -14.56 3.20
C LEU A 310 -11.33 -15.90 2.68
N ALA A 311 -10.61 -16.44 1.69
CA ALA A 311 -10.87 -17.77 1.15
C ALA A 311 -9.58 -18.57 1.00
N LEU A 312 -9.64 -19.88 1.19
CA LEU A 312 -8.50 -20.79 1.16
C LEU A 312 -8.70 -21.89 0.12
N LEU A 313 -7.73 -22.05 -0.76
CA LEU A 313 -7.56 -23.28 -1.53
C LEU A 313 -6.55 -24.17 -0.78
N PRO A 314 -6.94 -25.33 -0.25
CA PRO A 314 -6.02 -26.24 0.42
C PRO A 314 -4.97 -26.80 -0.52
N GLY A 315 -3.74 -26.98 -0.02
CA GLY A 315 -2.69 -27.74 -0.71
C GLY A 315 -2.88 -29.24 -0.59
N THR A 316 -2.14 -29.99 -1.40
CA THR A 316 -2.18 -31.47 -1.40
C THR A 316 -1.17 -32.10 -0.45
N ASP A 317 -0.09 -31.40 -0.10
CA ASP A 317 0.98 -31.91 0.77
C ASP A 317 0.74 -31.49 2.22
N ALA A 318 0.05 -32.34 2.97
CA ALA A 318 -0.25 -32.11 4.38
C ALA A 318 0.93 -32.36 5.33
N GLY A 319 2.04 -32.94 4.83
CA GLY A 319 3.20 -33.35 5.65
C GLY A 319 4.42 -32.41 5.57
N SER A 320 4.45 -31.48 4.63
CA SER A 320 5.54 -30.54 4.42
C SER A 320 5.33 -29.25 5.24
N PRO A 321 6.41 -28.56 5.66
CA PRO A 321 6.26 -27.18 6.16
C PRO A 321 5.50 -26.35 5.13
N THR A 322 4.35 -25.83 5.50
CA THR A 322 3.44 -25.11 4.61
C THR A 322 4.16 -23.88 4.06
N GLN A 323 4.14 -23.70 2.74
CA GLN A 323 4.66 -22.52 2.05
C GLN A 323 3.53 -21.87 1.26
N ALA A 324 2.53 -21.38 1.98
CA ALA A 324 1.36 -20.77 1.37
C ALA A 324 1.72 -19.51 0.57
N VAL A 325 0.89 -19.19 -0.42
CA VAL A 325 0.91 -17.91 -1.13
C VAL A 325 -0.34 -17.13 -0.76
N VAL A 326 -0.22 -15.81 -0.56
CA VAL A 326 -1.33 -14.89 -0.35
C VAL A 326 -1.49 -13.99 -1.56
N TYR A 327 -2.71 -13.91 -2.09
CA TYR A 327 -3.12 -12.88 -3.06
C TYR A 327 -4.03 -11.88 -2.36
N SER A 328 -3.74 -10.58 -2.52
CA SER A 328 -4.50 -9.54 -1.86
C SER A 328 -4.88 -8.38 -2.78
N ALA A 329 -6.04 -7.77 -2.47
CA ALA A 329 -6.49 -6.48 -2.96
C ALA A 329 -7.43 -5.87 -1.92
N HIS A 330 -7.52 -4.55 -1.81
CA HIS A 330 -8.55 -3.96 -0.97
C HIS A 330 -9.84 -3.76 -1.77
N TYR A 331 -10.99 -3.84 -1.08
CA TYR A 331 -12.29 -3.67 -1.72
C TYR A 331 -13.03 -2.40 -1.27
N ASP A 332 -12.59 -1.78 -0.19
CA ASP A 332 -13.15 -0.50 0.25
C ASP A 332 -12.65 0.64 -0.62
N HIS A 333 -13.40 1.75 -0.61
CA HIS A 333 -12.98 3.01 -1.19
C HIS A 333 -13.52 4.16 -0.33
N LEU A 334 -13.57 5.38 -0.86
CA LEU A 334 -13.82 6.57 -0.05
C LEU A 334 -15.28 6.76 0.37
N GLY A 335 -16.23 6.09 -0.30
CA GLY A 335 -17.65 6.20 0.01
C GLY A 335 -18.32 7.40 -0.64
N ILE A 336 -19.21 8.06 0.09
CA ILE A 336 -19.94 9.26 -0.37
C ILE A 336 -19.42 10.50 0.37
N ASP A 337 -19.14 11.58 -0.34
CA ASP A 337 -18.86 12.89 0.25
C ASP A 337 -20.10 13.81 0.16
N PRO A 338 -20.84 14.01 1.26
CA PRO A 338 -22.02 14.87 1.27
C PRO A 338 -21.69 16.36 1.07
N GLY A 339 -20.41 16.74 1.09
CA GLY A 339 -19.95 18.11 0.86
C GLY A 339 -19.83 18.47 -0.62
N LEU A 340 -19.83 17.47 -1.52
CA LEU A 340 -19.78 17.71 -2.96
C LEU A 340 -21.18 17.93 -3.53
N SER A 341 -21.28 18.83 -4.52
CA SER A 341 -22.49 19.03 -5.32
C SER A 341 -22.36 18.27 -6.63
N GLY A 342 -23.43 17.65 -7.09
CA GLY A 342 -23.46 16.80 -8.28
C GLY A 342 -23.08 15.37 -7.91
N ASP A 343 -22.17 14.79 -8.69
CA ASP A 343 -21.63 13.47 -8.38
C ASP A 343 -20.72 13.53 -7.14
N ASN A 344 -21.10 12.75 -6.14
CA ASN A 344 -20.43 12.71 -4.84
C ASN A 344 -20.13 11.28 -4.36
N ILE A 345 -20.28 10.31 -5.26
CA ILE A 345 -19.97 8.90 -5.00
C ILE A 345 -18.56 8.63 -5.54
N TYR A 346 -17.69 8.14 -4.70
CA TYR A 346 -16.36 7.68 -5.09
C TYR A 346 -16.44 6.21 -5.49
N ASN A 347 -16.76 5.96 -6.78
CA ASN A 347 -17.03 4.60 -7.27
C ASN A 347 -15.81 3.69 -7.20
N GLY A 348 -14.59 4.22 -7.38
CA GLY A 348 -13.35 3.45 -7.28
C GLY A 348 -13.30 2.26 -8.24
N ALA A 349 -13.52 2.53 -9.53
CA ALA A 349 -13.52 1.46 -10.53
C ALA A 349 -12.11 0.89 -10.72
N VAL A 350 -11.12 1.76 -10.82
CA VAL A 350 -9.71 1.36 -10.88
C VAL A 350 -9.19 1.12 -9.48
N ASP A 351 -9.44 2.03 -8.56
CA ASP A 351 -9.02 1.97 -7.16
C ASP A 351 -10.18 1.51 -6.23
N ASN A 352 -10.28 0.23 -5.84
CA ASN A 352 -9.49 -0.89 -6.31
C ASN A 352 -10.42 -2.01 -6.80
N GLY A 353 -11.44 -1.62 -7.59
CA GLY A 353 -12.32 -2.60 -8.25
C GLY A 353 -11.54 -3.55 -9.17
N THR A 354 -10.49 -3.03 -9.83
CA THR A 354 -9.64 -3.84 -10.73
C THR A 354 -8.85 -4.91 -9.97
N GLY A 355 -8.20 -4.57 -8.87
CA GLY A 355 -7.46 -5.54 -8.05
C GLY A 355 -8.37 -6.62 -7.48
N VAL A 356 -9.56 -6.26 -6.97
CA VAL A 356 -10.54 -7.24 -6.49
C VAL A 356 -10.98 -8.17 -7.60
N GLY A 357 -11.30 -7.63 -8.79
CA GLY A 357 -11.69 -8.44 -9.96
C GLY A 357 -10.59 -9.44 -10.35
N MET A 358 -9.33 -9.02 -10.27
CA MET A 358 -8.17 -9.89 -10.54
C MET A 358 -8.02 -10.98 -9.47
N VAL A 359 -8.16 -10.65 -8.18
CA VAL A 359 -8.08 -11.66 -7.09
C VAL A 359 -9.21 -12.69 -7.22
N LEU A 360 -10.42 -12.28 -7.61
CA LEU A 360 -11.53 -13.20 -7.87
C LEU A 360 -11.23 -14.13 -9.05
N GLU A 361 -10.69 -13.63 -10.15
CA GLU A 361 -10.32 -14.45 -11.30
C GLU A 361 -9.13 -15.37 -11.02
N LEU A 362 -8.15 -14.93 -10.23
CA LEU A 362 -7.08 -15.79 -9.72
C LEU A 362 -7.65 -16.93 -8.87
N ALA A 363 -8.56 -16.63 -7.97
CA ALA A 363 -9.23 -17.62 -7.12
C ALA A 363 -9.98 -18.67 -7.95
N ARG A 364 -10.76 -18.23 -8.94
CA ARG A 364 -11.47 -19.09 -9.89
C ARG A 364 -10.49 -19.96 -10.69
N ALA A 365 -9.41 -19.39 -11.22
CA ALA A 365 -8.42 -20.11 -12.01
C ALA A 365 -7.72 -21.20 -11.19
N PHE A 366 -7.26 -20.89 -9.98
CA PHE A 366 -6.68 -21.88 -9.06
C PHE A 366 -7.68 -22.98 -8.68
N ALA A 367 -8.94 -22.63 -8.45
CA ALA A 367 -9.99 -23.58 -8.10
C ALA A 367 -10.38 -24.50 -9.27
N ALA A 368 -10.37 -23.99 -10.50
CA ALA A 368 -10.68 -24.72 -11.73
C ALA A 368 -9.58 -25.68 -12.16
N SER A 369 -8.32 -25.50 -11.72
CA SER A 369 -7.22 -26.40 -12.04
C SER A 369 -7.44 -27.79 -11.45
N SER A 370 -7.31 -28.83 -12.27
CA SER A 370 -7.34 -30.23 -11.79
C SER A 370 -6.07 -30.62 -11.04
N ALA A 371 -4.93 -29.99 -11.39
CA ALA A 371 -3.71 -30.08 -10.58
C ALA A 371 -3.83 -29.11 -9.40
N ARG A 372 -3.93 -29.68 -8.22
CA ARG A 372 -3.91 -28.88 -6.98
C ARG A 372 -2.48 -28.51 -6.63
N PRO A 373 -2.25 -27.28 -6.13
CA PRO A 373 -0.92 -26.89 -5.67
C PRO A 373 -0.50 -27.73 -4.45
N PRO A 374 0.82 -27.93 -4.22
CA PRO A 374 1.29 -28.66 -3.04
C PRO A 374 0.98 -27.93 -1.74
N HIS A 375 1.00 -26.61 -1.74
CA HIS A 375 0.79 -25.76 -0.57
C HIS A 375 -0.47 -24.90 -0.74
N PRO A 376 -1.06 -24.41 0.36
CA PRO A 376 -2.30 -23.62 0.32
C PRO A 376 -2.13 -22.28 -0.42
N VAL A 377 -3.25 -21.80 -0.99
CA VAL A 377 -3.37 -20.43 -1.51
C VAL A 377 -4.45 -19.71 -0.72
N LEU A 378 -4.09 -18.59 -0.12
CA LEU A 378 -5.01 -17.68 0.58
C LEU A 378 -5.36 -16.51 -0.34
N PHE A 379 -6.64 -16.26 -0.54
CA PHE A 379 -7.18 -15.10 -1.24
C PHE A 379 -7.78 -14.16 -0.19
N ALA A 380 -7.35 -12.90 -0.21
CA ALA A 380 -7.71 -11.90 0.78
C ALA A 380 -8.15 -10.61 0.10
N CYS A 381 -9.44 -10.29 0.17
CA CYS A 381 -9.94 -8.96 -0.16
C CYS A 381 -10.11 -8.19 1.15
N VAL A 382 -9.25 -7.19 1.38
CA VAL A 382 -9.17 -6.50 2.67
C VAL A 382 -9.98 -5.22 2.69
N THR A 383 -10.40 -4.81 3.89
CA THR A 383 -11.11 -3.56 4.16
C THR A 383 -10.19 -2.49 4.71
N ALA A 384 -10.63 -1.24 4.71
CA ALA A 384 -9.96 -0.11 5.37
C ALA A 384 -8.49 0.11 4.93
N GLU A 385 -8.18 -0.17 3.68
CA GLU A 385 -6.92 0.24 3.06
C GLU A 385 -6.84 1.77 3.04
N GLU A 386 -7.89 2.43 2.59
CA GLU A 386 -8.08 3.88 2.49
C GLU A 386 -8.04 4.62 3.84
N LYS A 387 -8.05 3.85 4.92
CA LYS A 387 -7.93 4.36 6.30
C LYS A 387 -6.54 4.11 6.89
N GLY A 388 -5.56 3.73 6.04
CA GLY A 388 -4.17 3.48 6.40
C GLY A 388 -3.84 2.00 6.59
N LEU A 389 -4.23 1.16 5.63
CA LEU A 389 -3.91 -0.28 5.58
C LEU A 389 -4.43 -1.07 6.79
N LEU A 390 -5.53 -0.63 7.41
CA LEU A 390 -5.94 -1.18 8.71
C LEU A 390 -6.45 -2.62 8.60
N GLY A 391 -7.16 -2.97 7.53
CA GLY A 391 -7.66 -4.34 7.32
C GLY A 391 -6.54 -5.33 7.09
N SER A 392 -5.58 -5.00 6.23
CA SER A 392 -4.41 -5.84 6.00
C SER A 392 -3.47 -5.88 7.21
N ASN A 393 -3.35 -4.79 7.97
CA ASN A 393 -2.60 -4.78 9.23
C ASN A 393 -3.25 -5.73 10.26
N TYR A 394 -4.58 -5.68 10.38
CA TYR A 394 -5.31 -6.63 11.22
C TYR A 394 -5.11 -8.07 10.75
N LEU A 395 -5.24 -8.32 9.43
CA LEU A 395 -5.02 -9.64 8.85
C LEU A 395 -3.59 -10.15 9.13
N GLY A 396 -2.57 -9.31 8.96
CA GLY A 396 -1.18 -9.69 9.23
C GLY A 396 -0.95 -10.19 10.66
N LYS A 397 -1.70 -9.64 11.64
CA LYS A 397 -1.66 -10.07 13.05
C LYS A 397 -2.58 -11.26 13.35
N HIS A 398 -3.57 -11.56 12.49
CA HIS A 398 -4.63 -12.57 12.70
C HIS A 398 -4.79 -13.48 11.47
N LEU A 399 -3.66 -13.93 10.92
CA LEU A 399 -3.62 -14.79 9.75
C LEU A 399 -4.22 -16.17 10.04
N PRO A 400 -5.02 -16.75 9.12
CA PRO A 400 -5.50 -18.13 9.25
C PRO A 400 -4.39 -19.17 9.05
N ILE A 401 -3.25 -18.77 8.49
CA ILE A 401 -2.01 -19.54 8.33
C ILE A 401 -0.89 -18.75 9.04
N PRO A 402 -0.08 -19.36 9.90
CA PRO A 402 1.04 -18.68 10.55
C PRO A 402 1.97 -17.98 9.54
N ALA A 403 2.45 -16.78 9.87
CA ALA A 403 3.26 -15.94 8.97
C ALA A 403 4.53 -16.65 8.47
N ASP A 404 5.19 -17.43 9.32
CA ASP A 404 6.38 -18.24 8.98
C ASP A 404 6.10 -19.34 7.95
N ARG A 405 4.82 -19.71 7.78
CA ARG A 405 4.33 -20.69 6.79
C ARG A 405 3.81 -20.07 5.50
N ILE A 406 3.95 -18.77 5.33
CA ILE A 406 3.62 -18.06 4.10
C ILE A 406 4.91 -17.73 3.38
N ALA A 407 5.06 -18.24 2.17
CA ALA A 407 6.23 -18.02 1.34
C ALA A 407 6.23 -16.63 0.71
N LEU A 408 5.06 -16.19 0.22
CA LEU A 408 4.96 -14.99 -0.61
C LEU A 408 3.59 -14.34 -0.51
N GLY A 409 3.56 -13.00 -0.46
CA GLY A 409 2.38 -12.18 -0.66
C GLY A 409 2.45 -11.42 -1.99
N LEU A 410 1.37 -11.48 -2.78
CA LEU A 410 1.22 -10.75 -4.04
C LEU A 410 0.00 -9.84 -3.92
N ASN A 411 0.19 -8.53 -4.14
CA ASN A 411 -0.85 -7.53 -4.01
C ASN A 411 -1.16 -6.87 -5.35
N PHE A 412 -2.44 -6.62 -5.61
CA PHE A 412 -2.94 -5.97 -6.81
C PHE A 412 -3.73 -4.72 -6.42
N ASP A 413 -3.28 -3.57 -6.94
CA ASP A 413 -3.83 -2.30 -6.52
C ASP A 413 -3.79 -1.28 -7.66
N ALA A 414 -4.96 -0.70 -7.96
CA ALA A 414 -5.15 0.38 -8.93
C ALA A 414 -4.53 0.12 -10.32
N ILE A 415 -4.77 -1.06 -10.91
CA ILE A 415 -4.20 -1.43 -12.21
C ILE A 415 -5.09 -0.90 -13.34
N LEU A 416 -4.54 0.03 -14.13
CA LEU A 416 -5.27 0.70 -15.22
C LEU A 416 -5.70 -0.28 -16.31
N PRO A 417 -7.02 -0.32 -16.69
CA PRO A 417 -7.53 -1.14 -17.78
C PRO A 417 -7.37 -0.43 -19.13
N ILE A 418 -6.15 -0.45 -19.69
CA ILE A 418 -5.75 0.35 -20.85
C ILE A 418 -5.10 -0.45 -22.00
N GLY A 419 -5.24 -1.79 -22.01
CA GLY A 419 -4.75 -2.64 -23.10
C GLY A 419 -3.58 -3.53 -22.70
N VAL A 420 -2.98 -4.22 -23.66
CA VAL A 420 -1.98 -5.27 -23.43
C VAL A 420 -0.64 -4.66 -22.99
N PRO A 421 -0.11 -4.98 -21.78
CA PRO A 421 1.16 -4.46 -21.32
C PRO A 421 2.34 -5.19 -21.98
N GLU A 422 3.44 -4.45 -22.21
CA GLU A 422 4.75 -4.99 -22.61
C GLU A 422 5.78 -4.84 -21.46
N SER A 423 5.37 -4.24 -20.36
CA SER A 423 6.21 -4.10 -19.17
C SER A 423 5.39 -4.22 -17.89
N VAL A 424 6.06 -4.59 -16.81
CA VAL A 424 5.49 -4.76 -15.47
C VAL A 424 6.31 -3.99 -14.44
N THR A 425 5.68 -3.56 -13.36
CA THR A 425 6.31 -3.18 -12.11
C THR A 425 6.04 -4.25 -11.06
N VAL A 426 7.06 -4.54 -10.27
CA VAL A 426 7.02 -5.56 -9.19
C VAL A 426 7.67 -4.96 -7.94
N THR A 427 7.06 -3.89 -7.44
CA THR A 427 7.62 -3.02 -6.39
C THR A 427 7.85 -3.78 -5.09
N GLY A 428 9.11 -4.01 -4.74
CA GLY A 428 9.56 -4.76 -3.55
C GLY A 428 10.03 -6.19 -3.85
N ALA A 429 9.81 -6.72 -5.06
CA ALA A 429 10.28 -8.06 -5.43
C ALA A 429 11.80 -8.17 -5.38
N GLU A 430 12.52 -7.11 -5.78
CA GLU A 430 13.97 -6.99 -5.80
C GLU A 430 14.62 -7.10 -4.41
N ARG A 431 13.81 -6.96 -3.36
CA ARG A 431 14.20 -7.08 -1.95
C ARG A 431 14.17 -8.53 -1.44
N THR A 432 13.72 -9.47 -2.27
CA THR A 432 13.47 -10.87 -1.89
C THR A 432 14.35 -11.84 -2.65
N SER A 433 14.59 -13.02 -2.08
CA SER A 433 15.25 -14.14 -2.75
C SER A 433 14.46 -14.71 -3.95
N PHE A 434 13.21 -14.27 -4.12
CA PHE A 434 12.33 -14.68 -5.22
C PHE A 434 12.54 -13.88 -6.51
N TYR A 435 13.25 -12.76 -6.45
CA TYR A 435 13.42 -11.86 -7.60
C TYR A 435 13.97 -12.52 -8.88
N PRO A 436 14.94 -13.45 -8.83
CA PRO A 436 15.38 -14.18 -10.04
C PRO A 436 14.23 -14.98 -10.70
N THR A 437 13.30 -15.53 -9.91
CA THR A 437 12.10 -16.20 -10.44
C THR A 437 11.15 -15.19 -11.09
N VAL A 438 10.97 -14.02 -10.49
CA VAL A 438 10.18 -12.92 -11.08
C VAL A 438 10.76 -12.51 -12.43
N GLN A 439 12.08 -12.33 -12.54
CA GLN A 439 12.76 -12.00 -13.79
C GLN A 439 12.57 -13.07 -14.87
N LYS A 440 12.70 -14.35 -14.50
CA LYS A 440 12.47 -15.47 -15.41
C LYS A 440 11.02 -15.49 -15.90
N THR A 441 10.06 -15.30 -15.00
CA THR A 441 8.64 -15.30 -15.33
C THR A 441 8.28 -14.12 -16.23
N ALA A 442 8.74 -12.91 -15.92
CA ALA A 442 8.53 -11.73 -16.76
C ALA A 442 9.08 -11.96 -18.18
N LYS A 443 10.28 -12.53 -18.30
CA LYS A 443 10.86 -12.87 -19.61
C LYS A 443 10.00 -13.86 -20.39
N ALA A 444 9.45 -14.89 -19.73
CA ALA A 444 8.59 -15.87 -20.38
C ALA A 444 7.30 -15.22 -20.92
N PHE A 445 6.77 -14.22 -20.23
CA PHE A 445 5.62 -13.42 -20.68
C PHE A 445 6.00 -12.34 -21.73
N GLY A 446 7.29 -12.16 -22.04
CA GLY A 446 7.74 -11.08 -22.89
C GLY A 446 7.73 -9.70 -22.22
N PHE A 447 7.56 -9.63 -20.91
CA PHE A 447 7.52 -8.38 -20.17
C PHE A 447 8.91 -7.85 -19.83
N GLY A 448 9.12 -6.56 -20.05
CA GLY A 448 10.21 -5.81 -19.43
C GLY A 448 9.86 -5.48 -17.98
N ILE A 449 10.76 -5.70 -17.02
CA ILE A 449 10.58 -5.21 -15.64
C ILE A 449 11.01 -3.76 -15.58
N GLN A 450 10.16 -2.90 -15.05
CA GLN A 450 10.39 -1.49 -14.88
C GLN A 450 10.62 -1.19 -13.40
N PRO A 451 11.72 -0.48 -13.04
CA PRO A 451 11.93 -0.05 -11.67
C PRO A 451 10.91 1.03 -11.28
N ASP A 452 10.70 1.22 -9.97
CA ASP A 452 9.96 2.36 -9.44
C ASP A 452 10.59 3.68 -9.95
N ALA A 453 9.79 4.50 -10.62
CA ALA A 453 10.24 5.78 -11.17
C ALA A 453 10.52 6.83 -10.08
N GLU A 454 9.85 6.71 -8.93
CA GLU A 454 9.91 7.66 -7.82
C GLU A 454 10.20 6.96 -6.47
N PRO A 455 11.36 6.31 -6.32
CA PRO A 455 11.66 5.54 -5.11
C PRO A 455 11.66 6.39 -3.83
N GLY A 456 11.88 7.71 -3.95
CA GLY A 456 11.76 8.67 -2.86
C GLY A 456 10.33 8.91 -2.38
N ALA A 457 9.31 8.57 -3.18
CA ALA A 457 7.90 8.67 -2.80
C ALA A 457 7.44 7.52 -1.87
N GLY A 458 8.21 6.42 -1.81
CA GLY A 458 7.94 5.28 -0.93
C GLY A 458 6.66 4.52 -1.28
N HIS A 459 6.43 4.27 -2.57
CA HIS A 459 5.26 3.55 -3.07
C HIS A 459 5.09 2.18 -2.43
N TYR A 460 6.22 1.49 -2.13
CA TYR A 460 6.20 0.20 -1.45
C TYR A 460 5.40 0.21 -0.12
N TYR A 461 5.37 1.34 0.59
CA TYR A 461 4.73 1.44 1.93
C TYR A 461 3.30 1.97 1.88
N ARG A 462 2.68 2.04 0.70
CA ARG A 462 1.38 2.70 0.50
C ARG A 462 0.24 1.75 0.17
N SER A 463 0.49 0.43 0.09
CA SER A 463 -0.53 -0.56 -0.19
C SER A 463 -0.35 -1.83 0.65
N ASP A 464 -1.31 -2.72 0.63
CA ASP A 464 -1.53 -3.82 1.58
C ASP A 464 -0.39 -4.85 1.70
N HIS A 465 0.45 -5.02 0.65
CA HIS A 465 1.63 -5.89 0.74
C HIS A 465 2.60 -5.48 1.84
N PHE A 466 2.64 -4.20 2.17
CA PHE A 466 3.46 -3.69 3.25
C PHE A 466 3.02 -4.24 4.62
N SER A 467 1.74 -4.45 4.86
CA SER A 467 1.23 -5.05 6.09
C SER A 467 1.73 -6.49 6.28
N PHE A 468 1.87 -7.26 5.19
CA PHE A 468 2.48 -8.59 5.24
C PHE A 468 4.00 -8.52 5.49
N ALA A 469 4.69 -7.55 4.87
CA ALA A 469 6.11 -7.33 5.13
C ALA A 469 6.38 -7.01 6.61
N ARG A 470 5.51 -6.24 7.27
CA ARG A 470 5.60 -5.89 8.70
C ARG A 470 5.54 -7.10 9.65
N VAL A 471 5.00 -8.21 9.21
CA VAL A 471 4.98 -9.48 9.95
C VAL A 471 5.97 -10.50 9.37
N GLY A 472 6.95 -10.04 8.59
CA GLY A 472 8.07 -10.83 8.08
C GLY A 472 7.78 -11.62 6.81
N ILE A 473 6.59 -11.55 6.22
CA ILE A 473 6.25 -12.25 4.97
C ILE A 473 6.86 -11.48 3.80
N PRO A 474 7.71 -12.09 2.95
CA PRO A 474 8.11 -11.49 1.69
C PRO A 474 6.88 -11.17 0.84
N ALA A 475 6.67 -9.91 0.54
CA ALA A 475 5.50 -9.46 -0.20
C ALA A 475 5.82 -8.28 -1.10
N PHE A 476 5.15 -8.19 -2.26
CA PHE A 476 5.32 -7.11 -3.19
C PHE A 476 4.04 -6.85 -4.02
N SER A 477 3.96 -5.65 -4.58
CA SER A 477 2.90 -5.28 -5.51
C SER A 477 3.26 -5.71 -6.93
N VAL A 478 2.24 -6.12 -7.69
CA VAL A 478 2.35 -6.49 -9.11
C VAL A 478 1.42 -5.59 -9.91
N SER A 479 1.97 -4.85 -10.86
CA SER A 479 1.21 -3.93 -11.72
C SER A 479 1.78 -3.87 -13.13
N THR A 480 1.08 -3.19 -14.04
CA THR A 480 1.63 -2.84 -15.35
C THR A 480 2.83 -1.88 -15.19
N GLY A 481 3.73 -1.91 -16.15
CA GLY A 481 4.65 -0.80 -16.39
C GLY A 481 4.05 0.18 -17.41
N ILE A 482 4.87 1.09 -17.93
CA ILE A 482 4.41 2.16 -18.84
C ILE A 482 4.41 1.79 -20.32
N LYS A 483 4.86 0.58 -20.71
CA LYS A 483 4.89 0.16 -22.12
C LYS A 483 3.70 -0.73 -22.43
N PHE A 484 3.00 -0.39 -23.51
CA PHE A 484 1.80 -1.09 -23.98
C PHE A 484 1.89 -1.37 -25.48
N ALA A 485 1.39 -2.54 -25.91
CA ALA A 485 1.40 -2.98 -27.29
C ALA A 485 0.64 -2.00 -28.20
N GLY A 486 1.27 -1.62 -29.32
CA GLY A 486 0.66 -0.71 -30.29
C GLY A 486 0.70 0.77 -29.91
N HIS A 487 1.34 1.14 -28.80
CA HIS A 487 1.41 2.52 -28.32
C HIS A 487 2.86 3.04 -28.25
N PRO A 488 3.06 4.38 -28.36
CA PRO A 488 4.38 4.99 -28.10
C PRO A 488 4.89 4.73 -26.69
N ALA A 489 6.20 4.75 -26.49
CA ALA A 489 6.86 4.41 -25.23
C ALA A 489 6.37 5.21 -24.01
N GLU A 490 5.99 6.49 -24.21
CA GLU A 490 5.54 7.38 -23.14
C GLU A 490 4.03 7.36 -22.90
N TRP A 491 3.28 6.59 -23.72
CA TRP A 491 1.82 6.62 -23.66
C TRP A 491 1.26 6.12 -22.33
N GLY A 492 1.76 5.00 -21.83
CA GLY A 492 1.30 4.45 -20.55
C GLY A 492 1.56 5.40 -19.39
N LYS A 493 2.74 6.05 -19.36
CA LYS A 493 3.06 7.08 -18.37
C LYS A 493 2.05 8.24 -18.42
N ALA A 494 1.70 8.70 -19.62
CA ALA A 494 0.70 9.75 -19.77
C ALA A 494 -0.69 9.32 -19.26
N GLN A 495 -1.06 8.03 -19.40
CA GLN A 495 -2.29 7.49 -18.82
C GLN A 495 -2.26 7.45 -17.29
N GLU A 496 -1.13 7.05 -16.68
CA GLU A 496 -0.94 7.08 -15.23
C GLU A 496 -1.00 8.51 -14.67
N GLU A 497 -0.34 9.46 -15.33
CA GLU A 497 -0.36 10.88 -14.97
C GLU A 497 -1.78 11.45 -15.06
N ASP A 498 -2.52 11.13 -16.14
CA ASP A 498 -3.92 11.55 -16.32
C ASP A 498 -4.81 10.94 -15.23
N TYR A 499 -4.69 9.64 -14.96
CA TYR A 499 -5.44 8.98 -13.90
C TYR A 499 -5.18 9.63 -12.54
N THR A 500 -3.92 9.81 -12.17
CA THR A 500 -3.52 10.42 -10.89
C THR A 500 -4.03 11.86 -10.75
N ALA A 501 -3.96 12.65 -11.81
CA ALA A 501 -4.38 14.04 -11.78
C ALA A 501 -5.89 14.23 -11.77
N ASN A 502 -6.65 13.37 -12.45
CA ASN A 502 -8.05 13.62 -12.80
C ASN A 502 -9.05 12.61 -12.24
N ARG A 503 -8.60 11.40 -11.84
CA ARG A 503 -9.51 10.32 -11.40
C ARG A 503 -9.17 9.71 -10.04
N TYR A 504 -7.89 9.53 -9.72
CA TYR A 504 -7.45 8.94 -8.46
C TYR A 504 -8.03 9.70 -7.26
N HIS A 505 -8.76 9.00 -6.39
CA HIS A 505 -9.48 9.56 -5.24
C HIS A 505 -10.47 10.68 -5.62
N ARG A 506 -11.18 10.47 -6.74
CA ARG A 506 -12.24 11.38 -7.21
C ARG A 506 -13.48 10.59 -7.63
N PRO A 507 -14.68 11.21 -7.61
CA PRO A 507 -15.90 10.57 -8.13
C PRO A 507 -15.75 10.11 -9.58
N SER A 508 -14.90 10.77 -10.39
CA SER A 508 -14.63 10.41 -11.79
C SER A 508 -13.84 9.10 -11.99
N ASP A 509 -13.44 8.37 -10.93
CA ASP A 509 -12.94 6.99 -11.05
C ASP A 509 -14.12 6.00 -11.19
N GLU A 510 -14.85 6.13 -12.30
CA GLU A 510 -16.02 5.33 -12.65
C GLU A 510 -15.71 4.24 -13.66
N TYR A 511 -16.57 3.20 -13.69
CA TYR A 511 -16.54 2.20 -14.75
C TYR A 511 -16.93 2.83 -16.09
N SER A 512 -16.17 2.51 -17.14
CA SER A 512 -16.49 2.87 -18.51
C SER A 512 -16.46 1.64 -19.44
N PRO A 513 -17.44 1.49 -20.36
CA PRO A 513 -17.38 0.45 -21.39
C PRO A 513 -16.12 0.52 -22.27
N ALA A 514 -15.46 1.69 -22.34
CA ALA A 514 -14.23 1.90 -23.11
C ALA A 514 -12.96 1.33 -22.44
N MET A 515 -13.04 0.94 -21.18
CA MET A 515 -11.93 0.32 -20.46
C MET A 515 -11.50 -1.00 -21.12
N ASP A 516 -10.21 -1.18 -21.35
CA ASP A 516 -9.64 -2.41 -21.91
C ASP A 516 -8.95 -3.25 -20.82
N PHE A 517 -9.66 -4.25 -20.33
CA PHE A 517 -9.21 -5.12 -19.24
C PHE A 517 -8.17 -6.18 -19.68
N SER A 518 -7.63 -6.10 -20.88
CA SER A 518 -6.54 -6.98 -21.32
C SER A 518 -5.30 -6.81 -20.43
N SER A 519 -5.04 -5.60 -19.91
CA SER A 519 -3.98 -5.35 -18.93
C SER A 519 -4.18 -6.16 -17.65
N ASN A 520 -5.39 -6.10 -17.08
CA ASN A 520 -5.71 -6.76 -15.82
C ASN A 520 -5.65 -8.30 -15.96
N ALA A 521 -6.15 -8.85 -17.08
CA ALA A 521 -6.03 -10.28 -17.36
C ALA A 521 -4.56 -10.71 -17.50
N SER A 522 -3.75 -9.99 -18.28
CA SER A 522 -2.34 -10.30 -18.48
C SER A 522 -1.54 -10.24 -17.18
N ILE A 523 -1.81 -9.26 -16.31
CA ILE A 523 -1.16 -9.13 -14.99
C ILE A 523 -1.66 -10.22 -14.04
N ALA A 524 -2.94 -10.60 -14.10
CA ALA A 524 -3.45 -11.73 -13.31
C ALA A 524 -2.83 -13.06 -13.73
N GLU A 525 -2.68 -13.33 -15.05
CA GLU A 525 -1.95 -14.51 -15.56
C GLU A 525 -0.49 -14.53 -15.08
N PHE A 526 0.18 -13.38 -15.13
CA PHE A 526 1.54 -13.23 -14.62
C PHE A 526 1.59 -13.49 -13.11
N GLY A 527 0.67 -12.92 -12.34
CA GLY A 527 0.52 -13.17 -10.90
C GLY A 527 0.23 -14.63 -10.57
N PHE A 528 -0.62 -15.31 -11.38
CA PHE A 528 -0.87 -16.75 -11.27
C PHE A 528 0.41 -17.56 -11.42
N ALA A 529 1.19 -17.26 -12.47
CA ALA A 529 2.46 -17.94 -12.73
C ALA A 529 3.48 -17.71 -11.60
N LEU A 530 3.60 -16.48 -11.08
CA LEU A 530 4.46 -16.17 -9.93
C LEU A 530 4.09 -16.97 -8.70
N GLY A 531 2.80 -16.99 -8.34
CA GLY A 531 2.33 -17.74 -7.18
C GLY A 531 2.53 -19.25 -7.35
N TRP A 532 2.26 -19.78 -8.54
CA TRP A 532 2.50 -21.19 -8.81
C TRP A 532 3.99 -21.55 -8.67
N GLN A 533 4.90 -20.72 -9.19
CA GLN A 533 6.34 -20.93 -9.03
C GLN A 533 6.78 -20.84 -7.56
N ALA A 534 6.18 -19.95 -6.77
CA ALA A 534 6.47 -19.83 -5.34
C ALA A 534 6.02 -21.08 -4.57
N LEU A 535 4.84 -21.66 -4.91
CA LEU A 535 4.33 -22.90 -4.32
C LEU A 535 5.18 -24.13 -4.64
N LEU A 536 5.95 -24.10 -5.75
CA LEU A 536 6.84 -25.19 -6.15
C LEU A 536 8.29 -24.98 -5.69
N GLN A 537 8.63 -23.81 -5.17
CA GLN A 537 10.01 -23.49 -4.82
C GLN A 537 10.51 -24.38 -3.67
N ARG A 538 11.69 -24.99 -3.85
CA ARG A 538 12.38 -25.70 -2.78
C ARG A 538 13.06 -24.69 -1.86
N GLY A 539 12.69 -24.65 -0.60
CA GLY A 539 13.17 -23.69 0.40
C GLY A 539 12.28 -22.45 0.51
N SER A 540 12.41 -21.74 1.62
CA SER A 540 11.57 -20.56 1.90
C SER A 540 12.02 -19.35 1.10
N VAL A 541 11.05 -18.60 0.57
CA VAL A 541 11.31 -17.22 0.13
C VAL A 541 11.66 -16.38 1.36
N HIS A 542 12.69 -15.55 1.26
CA HIS A 542 13.15 -14.71 2.37
C HIS A 542 13.55 -13.31 1.88
N TRP A 543 13.61 -12.38 2.79
CA TRP A 543 14.15 -11.04 2.55
C TRP A 543 15.66 -11.13 2.33
N LEU A 544 16.21 -10.30 1.45
CA LEU A 544 17.65 -10.28 1.22
C LEU A 544 18.39 -9.74 2.47
N PRO A 545 19.66 -10.19 2.70
CA PRO A 545 20.44 -9.74 3.83
C PRO A 545 20.56 -8.22 3.92
N GLY A 546 20.26 -7.66 5.10
CA GLY A 546 20.27 -6.23 5.37
C GLY A 546 18.98 -5.50 5.00
N ASP A 547 17.94 -6.23 4.57
CA ASP A 547 16.60 -5.65 4.41
C ASP A 547 15.97 -5.35 5.78
N GLU A 548 15.22 -4.27 5.89
CA GLU A 548 14.57 -3.82 7.12
C GLU A 548 13.56 -4.82 7.71
N PHE A 549 13.05 -5.77 6.90
CA PHE A 549 12.11 -6.82 7.33
C PHE A 549 12.77 -8.18 7.58
N GLU A 550 14.08 -8.33 7.26
CA GLU A 550 14.80 -9.60 7.44
C GLU A 550 14.74 -10.09 8.89
N ALA A 551 15.01 -9.20 9.84
CA ALA A 551 15.07 -9.53 11.27
C ALA A 551 13.70 -9.95 11.84
N ILE A 552 12.60 -9.47 11.27
CA ILE A 552 11.23 -9.79 11.74
C ILE A 552 10.94 -11.27 11.46
N ARG A 553 11.26 -11.76 10.25
CA ARG A 553 11.05 -13.17 9.89
C ARG A 553 11.97 -14.12 10.66
N ALA A 554 13.18 -13.70 11.01
CA ALA A 554 14.13 -14.51 11.79
C ALA A 554 13.72 -14.68 13.27
N GLY A 555 12.82 -13.83 13.79
CA GLY A 555 12.32 -13.87 15.15
C GLY A 555 11.06 -14.72 15.36
N HIS A 556 10.49 -15.24 14.28
CA HIS A 556 9.38 -16.19 14.23
C HIS A 556 9.92 -17.59 13.92
#